data_431756ed42987f19fb282093e90d1292
#
_entry.id   431756ed42987f19fb282093e90d1292
#
_cell.length_a   1.000
_cell.length_b   1.000
_cell.length_c   1.000
_cell.angle_alpha   90.00
_cell.angle_beta   90.00
_cell.angle_gamma   90.00
#
_symmetry.space_group_name_H-M   'P 1'
#
loop_
_entity.id
_entity.type
_entity.pdbx_description
1 polymer ?
#
loop_
_entity_poly.entity_id
_entity_poly.type
_entity_poly.pdbx_seq_one_letter_code
_entity_poly.pdbx_strand_id
1 'polypeptide(L)'
;MSTEKPNPLPIVTAPSGWLRWFPGLLMLKNYQLAWLPKDIIAGLVLTTMLVPVGIAYAEASGVPGIYGLYATIVPLLAYALFGPSRILVLGPDSSLAALILAVVLPLSGGDPLRAVTLASMMAVVAGLVCILAGLLRLGFITELLSKPIRYGYMNGIALTVLISQLPKLFGISIDSQGPGRDLWQLGEALLAGAANSYSFAVGGACLALILLLKRFKQLPTILIAVVLATLAVGLFDLASQGVKILGELPQG
;
A
#
# COMPACT_ATOMS: atom_id res chain seq x y z
N MET A 1 -10.21 -39.41 18.16
CA MET A 1 -10.20 -37.99 17.75
C MET A 1 -9.71 -37.23 18.97
N SER A 2 -8.37 -37.08 19.09
CA SER A 2 -7.72 -36.42 20.23
C SER A 2 -7.81 -34.91 20.06
N THR A 3 -8.54 -34.25 20.93
CA THR A 3 -8.59 -32.80 21.04
C THR A 3 -7.30 -32.30 21.67
N GLU A 4 -6.28 -32.12 20.85
CA GLU A 4 -5.06 -31.47 21.27
C GLU A 4 -5.39 -30.00 21.54
N LYS A 5 -5.39 -29.59 22.81
CA LYS A 5 -5.55 -28.19 23.22
C LYS A 5 -4.42 -27.36 22.60
N PRO A 6 -4.70 -26.22 21.96
CA PRO A 6 -3.64 -25.36 21.44
C PRO A 6 -2.71 -24.97 22.59
N ASN A 7 -1.43 -25.25 22.40
CA ASN A 7 -0.38 -24.87 23.34
C ASN A 7 -0.47 -23.37 23.62
N PRO A 8 -0.60 -22.93 24.89
CA PRO A 8 -0.70 -21.51 25.18
C PRO A 8 0.55 -20.81 24.67
N LEU A 9 0.32 -19.74 23.91
CA LEU A 9 1.40 -18.90 23.40
C LEU A 9 2.31 -18.50 24.57
N PRO A 10 3.64 -18.58 24.42
CA PRO A 10 4.56 -18.22 25.49
C PRO A 10 4.23 -16.80 25.97
N ILE A 11 3.98 -16.68 27.27
CA ILE A 11 3.76 -15.39 27.95
C ILE A 11 5.04 -14.59 27.75
N VAL A 12 5.05 -13.70 26.78
CA VAL A 12 6.15 -12.76 26.58
C VAL A 12 6.08 -11.78 27.76
N THR A 13 6.90 -12.01 28.77
CA THR A 13 7.09 -11.09 29.88
C THR A 13 7.37 -9.70 29.31
N ALA A 14 6.61 -8.69 29.78
CA ALA A 14 6.78 -7.32 29.31
C ALA A 14 8.22 -6.88 29.47
N PRO A 15 8.88 -6.41 28.40
CA PRO A 15 10.30 -6.07 28.44
C PRO A 15 10.52 -4.94 29.45
N SER A 16 11.49 -5.11 30.35
CA SER A 16 11.90 -4.10 31.32
C SER A 16 12.99 -3.21 30.72
N GLY A 17 12.95 -1.92 31.06
CA GLY A 17 13.99 -0.97 30.67
C GLY A 17 13.87 -0.44 29.25
N TRP A 18 15.00 -0.06 28.65
CA TRP A 18 15.09 0.58 27.32
C TRP A 18 14.63 -0.31 26.15
N LEU A 19 14.66 -1.64 26.30
CA LEU A 19 14.15 -2.60 25.32
C LEU A 19 12.65 -2.47 25.07
N ARG A 20 11.92 -1.82 25.95
CA ARG A 20 10.50 -1.48 25.74
C ARG A 20 10.28 -0.55 24.54
N TRP A 21 11.27 0.26 24.20
CA TRP A 21 11.23 1.19 23.09
C TRP A 21 11.62 0.56 21.75
N PHE A 22 12.21 -0.65 21.80
CA PHE A 22 12.67 -1.38 20.62
C PHE A 22 12.07 -2.80 20.56
N PRO A 23 10.74 -2.92 20.31
CA PRO A 23 10.10 -4.24 20.25
C PRO A 23 10.70 -5.14 19.16
N GLY A 24 11.17 -4.55 18.04
CA GLY A 24 11.81 -5.27 16.95
C GLY A 24 13.08 -6.00 17.36
N LEU A 25 13.92 -5.42 18.22
CA LEU A 25 15.13 -6.06 18.72
C LEU A 25 14.80 -7.31 19.57
N LEU A 26 13.71 -7.24 20.34
CA LEU A 26 13.21 -8.40 21.10
C LEU A 26 12.73 -9.53 20.18
N MET A 27 12.10 -9.17 19.09
CA MET A 27 11.65 -10.12 18.08
C MET A 27 12.85 -10.78 17.40
N LEU A 28 13.88 -10.02 17.02
CA LEU A 28 15.12 -10.56 16.44
C LEU A 28 15.84 -11.54 17.39
N LYS A 29 15.90 -11.20 18.69
CA LYS A 29 16.52 -12.08 19.71
C LYS A 29 15.81 -13.44 19.84
N ASN A 30 14.50 -13.45 19.63
CA ASN A 30 13.66 -14.65 19.75
C ASN A 30 13.30 -15.24 18.38
N TYR A 31 13.97 -14.82 17.31
CA TYR A 31 13.68 -15.23 15.95
C TYR A 31 14.09 -16.69 15.72
N GLN A 32 13.18 -17.47 15.14
CA GLN A 32 13.43 -18.85 14.79
C GLN A 32 13.73 -18.93 13.28
N LEU A 33 14.86 -19.52 12.92
CA LEU A 33 15.27 -19.69 11.51
C LEU A 33 14.22 -20.45 10.66
N ALA A 34 13.40 -21.27 11.30
CA ALA A 34 12.28 -21.96 10.63
C ALA A 34 11.22 -21.01 10.05
N TRP A 35 11.15 -19.75 10.50
CA TRP A 35 10.23 -18.73 9.97
C TRP A 35 10.78 -18.03 8.73
N LEU A 36 12.10 -18.01 8.54
CA LEU A 36 12.80 -17.29 7.49
C LEU A 36 12.23 -17.52 6.07
N PRO A 37 11.95 -18.78 5.62
CA PRO A 37 11.40 -18.99 4.29
C PRO A 37 10.02 -18.36 4.10
N LYS A 38 9.19 -18.37 5.15
CA LYS A 38 7.85 -17.76 5.12
C LYS A 38 7.94 -16.23 5.11
N ASP A 39 8.87 -15.67 5.87
CA ASP A 39 9.10 -14.23 5.94
C ASP A 39 9.67 -13.68 4.63
N ILE A 40 10.58 -14.42 3.99
CA ILE A 40 11.09 -14.07 2.65
C ILE A 40 9.95 -14.03 1.63
N ILE A 41 9.10 -15.06 1.59
CA ILE A 41 7.96 -15.10 0.69
C ILE A 41 7.01 -13.94 0.97
N ALA A 42 6.70 -13.66 2.23
CA ALA A 42 5.86 -12.54 2.63
C ALA A 42 6.47 -11.19 2.21
N GLY A 43 7.78 -11.02 2.41
CA GLY A 43 8.51 -9.83 1.97
C GLY A 43 8.48 -9.64 0.46
N LEU A 44 8.68 -10.70 -0.33
CA LEU A 44 8.57 -10.64 -1.79
C LEU A 44 7.17 -10.25 -2.25
N VAL A 45 6.12 -10.84 -1.66
CA VAL A 45 4.72 -10.48 -1.97
C VAL A 45 4.47 -9.00 -1.65
N LEU A 46 4.92 -8.52 -0.49
CA LEU A 46 4.77 -7.11 -0.13
C LEU A 46 5.52 -6.19 -1.09
N THR A 47 6.74 -6.54 -1.48
CA THR A 47 7.55 -5.76 -2.43
C THR A 47 6.83 -5.61 -3.78
N THR A 48 6.26 -6.69 -4.32
CA THR A 48 5.53 -6.62 -5.60
C THR A 48 4.30 -5.72 -5.56
N MET A 49 3.72 -5.49 -4.38
CA MET A 49 2.60 -4.56 -4.20
C MET A 49 3.07 -3.14 -3.90
N LEU A 50 4.03 -2.99 -2.98
CA LEU A 50 4.41 -1.68 -2.46
C LEU A 50 5.29 -0.88 -3.41
N VAL A 51 6.14 -1.52 -4.21
CA VAL A 51 7.03 -0.82 -5.14
C VAL A 51 6.24 -0.05 -6.21
N PRO A 52 5.34 -0.69 -7.00
CA PRO A 52 4.55 0.03 -7.99
C PRO A 52 3.66 1.11 -7.38
N VAL A 53 3.05 0.81 -6.24
CA VAL A 53 2.15 1.74 -5.54
C VAL A 53 2.92 2.93 -4.98
N GLY A 54 4.12 2.70 -4.42
CA GLY A 54 4.99 3.76 -3.91
C GLY A 54 5.40 4.74 -5.01
N ILE A 55 5.83 4.23 -6.16
CA ILE A 55 6.19 5.06 -7.33
C ILE A 55 4.96 5.85 -7.81
N ALA A 56 3.83 5.17 -8.04
CA ALA A 56 2.64 5.81 -8.56
C ALA A 56 2.08 6.91 -7.65
N TYR A 57 2.14 6.73 -6.33
CA TYR A 57 1.65 7.75 -5.39
C TYR A 57 2.64 8.90 -5.18
N ALA A 58 3.94 8.68 -5.35
CA ALA A 58 4.90 9.77 -5.39
C ALA A 58 4.63 10.68 -6.59
N GLU A 59 4.47 10.11 -7.78
CA GLU A 59 4.14 10.85 -9.00
C GLU A 59 2.79 11.56 -8.86
N ALA A 60 1.77 10.89 -8.32
CA ALA A 60 0.48 11.50 -8.02
C ALA A 60 0.55 12.64 -6.99
N SER A 61 1.61 12.67 -6.16
CA SER A 61 1.88 13.74 -5.20
C SER A 61 2.70 14.90 -5.80
N GLY A 62 3.06 14.83 -7.08
CA GLY A 62 3.91 15.81 -7.73
C GLY A 62 5.41 15.69 -7.39
N VAL A 63 5.83 14.51 -6.93
CA VAL A 63 7.23 14.23 -6.54
C VAL A 63 7.76 13.07 -7.41
N PRO A 64 9.04 13.10 -7.84
CA PRO A 64 9.59 12.02 -8.64
C PRO A 64 9.45 10.64 -7.98
N GLY A 65 9.12 9.60 -8.75
CA GLY A 65 8.77 8.25 -8.27
C GLY A 65 9.81 7.59 -7.37
N ILE A 66 11.11 7.91 -7.55
CA ILE A 66 12.20 7.40 -6.69
C ILE A 66 11.98 7.72 -5.21
N TYR A 67 11.47 8.91 -4.90
CA TYR A 67 11.21 9.32 -3.51
C TYR A 67 10.06 8.52 -2.88
N GLY A 68 9.14 7.98 -3.70
CA GLY A 68 8.13 7.05 -3.25
C GLY A 68 8.70 5.73 -2.74
N LEU A 69 9.77 5.25 -3.35
CA LEU A 69 10.50 4.07 -2.86
C LEU A 69 11.17 4.36 -1.51
N TYR A 70 11.86 5.50 -1.39
CA TYR A 70 12.45 5.89 -0.10
C TYR A 70 11.39 6.07 0.99
N ALA A 71 10.28 6.73 0.66
CA ALA A 71 9.16 6.92 1.58
C ALA A 71 8.44 5.61 1.95
N THR A 72 8.64 4.54 1.19
CA THR A 72 8.13 3.20 1.52
C THR A 72 9.12 2.41 2.35
N ILE A 73 10.40 2.37 1.95
CA ILE A 73 11.43 1.53 2.57
C ILE A 73 11.79 2.04 3.96
N VAL A 74 12.06 3.35 4.10
CA VAL A 74 12.54 3.93 5.37
C VAL A 74 11.53 3.77 6.51
N PRO A 75 10.22 4.08 6.34
CA PRO A 75 9.24 3.83 7.39
C PRO A 75 9.05 2.35 7.73
N LEU A 76 9.15 1.44 6.75
CA LEU A 76 9.08 -0.01 7.02
C LEU A 76 10.24 -0.48 7.89
N LEU A 77 11.47 -0.02 7.61
CA LEU A 77 12.65 -0.31 8.43
C LEU A 77 12.52 0.30 9.84
N ALA A 78 12.07 1.55 9.93
CA ALA A 78 11.81 2.19 11.21
C ALA A 78 10.74 1.44 12.00
N TYR A 79 9.65 1.02 11.34
CA TYR A 79 8.60 0.25 11.98
C TYR A 79 9.07 -1.14 12.41
N ALA A 80 9.95 -1.79 11.65
CA ALA A 80 10.55 -3.07 12.04
C ALA A 80 11.32 -2.97 13.36
N LEU A 81 11.91 -1.79 13.68
CA LEU A 81 12.64 -1.55 14.92
C LEU A 81 11.74 -1.08 16.07
N PHE A 82 10.87 -0.13 15.81
CA PHE A 82 10.08 0.60 16.82
C PHE A 82 8.62 0.14 16.88
N GLY A 83 8.13 -0.55 15.87
CA GLY A 83 6.73 -0.90 15.76
C GLY A 83 6.28 -1.96 16.76
N PRO A 84 5.17 -1.74 17.47
CA PRO A 84 4.66 -2.68 18.46
C PRO A 84 3.86 -3.84 17.84
N SER A 85 3.37 -3.68 16.62
CA SER A 85 2.52 -4.67 15.96
C SER A 85 3.31 -5.54 14.98
N ARG A 86 3.07 -6.85 15.03
CA ARG A 86 3.67 -7.82 14.09
C ARG A 86 2.84 -8.03 12.82
N ILE A 87 1.69 -7.39 12.72
CA ILE A 87 0.73 -7.60 11.63
C ILE A 87 0.62 -6.33 10.77
N LEU A 88 0.89 -5.17 11.34
CA LEU A 88 0.74 -3.89 10.65
C LEU A 88 1.85 -3.72 9.61
N VAL A 89 1.45 -3.45 8.39
CA VAL A 89 2.31 -3.06 7.28
C VAL A 89 2.06 -1.58 6.99
N LEU A 90 3.12 -0.79 6.98
CA LEU A 90 3.06 0.61 6.55
C LEU A 90 3.15 0.65 5.03
N GLY A 91 2.36 1.52 4.42
CA GLY A 91 2.37 1.72 2.98
C GLY A 91 1.87 3.10 2.59
N PRO A 92 2.12 3.51 1.35
CA PRO A 92 1.61 4.77 0.82
C PRO A 92 0.08 4.74 0.69
N ASP A 93 -0.55 5.91 0.86
CA ASP A 93 -2.01 6.10 0.81
C ASP A 93 -2.39 7.11 -0.27
N SER A 94 -3.39 6.77 -1.08
CA SER A 94 -3.83 7.61 -2.20
C SER A 94 -4.47 8.93 -1.75
N SER A 95 -5.15 8.93 -0.61
CA SER A 95 -5.79 10.13 -0.07
C SER A 95 -4.75 11.17 0.38
N LEU A 96 -3.65 10.71 0.96
CA LEU A 96 -2.53 11.57 1.33
C LEU A 96 -1.78 12.08 0.10
N ALA A 97 -1.66 11.30 -0.96
CA ALA A 97 -1.03 11.74 -2.22
C ALA A 97 -1.73 12.97 -2.79
N ALA A 98 -3.05 12.97 -2.84
CA ALA A 98 -3.84 14.11 -3.30
C ALA A 98 -3.67 15.36 -2.40
N LEU A 99 -3.62 15.18 -1.08
CA LEU A 99 -3.39 16.28 -0.12
C LEU A 99 -1.98 16.88 -0.28
N ILE A 100 -0.97 16.03 -0.47
CA ILE A 100 0.41 16.49 -0.70
C ILE A 100 0.47 17.29 -2.00
N LEU A 101 -0.11 16.78 -3.10
CA LEU A 101 -0.17 17.47 -4.38
C LEU A 101 -0.81 18.85 -4.26
N ALA A 102 -1.93 18.95 -3.55
CA ALA A 102 -2.65 20.22 -3.37
C ALA A 102 -1.80 21.31 -2.71
N VAL A 103 -0.82 20.91 -1.89
CA VAL A 103 0.11 21.85 -1.24
C VAL A 103 1.38 22.06 -2.07
N VAL A 104 1.95 20.97 -2.59
CA VAL A 104 3.23 20.99 -3.30
C VAL A 104 3.13 21.67 -4.64
N LEU A 105 2.07 21.39 -5.42
CA LEU A 105 1.93 21.91 -6.79
C LEU A 105 1.96 23.44 -6.86
N PRO A 106 1.15 24.20 -6.08
CA PRO A 106 1.14 25.65 -6.15
C PRO A 106 2.42 26.29 -5.58
N LEU A 107 3.08 25.64 -4.63
CA LEU A 107 4.25 26.19 -3.95
C LEU A 107 5.58 25.86 -4.64
N SER A 108 5.65 24.76 -5.36
CA SER A 108 6.86 24.34 -6.08
C SER A 108 7.11 25.13 -7.36
N GLY A 109 6.04 25.67 -7.97
CA GLY A 109 6.14 26.38 -9.23
C GLY A 109 6.65 25.52 -10.39
N GLY A 110 6.50 24.18 -10.29
CA GLY A 110 6.96 23.22 -11.28
C GLY A 110 8.41 22.75 -11.09
N ASP A 111 9.12 23.22 -10.06
CA ASP A 111 10.48 22.77 -9.74
C ASP A 111 10.44 21.45 -8.95
N PRO A 112 10.97 20.33 -9.50
CA PRO A 112 10.96 19.03 -8.83
C PRO A 112 11.73 19.00 -7.50
N LEU A 113 12.87 19.72 -7.40
CA LEU A 113 13.66 19.75 -6.17
C LEU A 113 12.91 20.48 -5.05
N ARG A 114 12.24 21.57 -5.41
CA ARG A 114 11.39 22.31 -4.49
C ARG A 114 10.18 21.50 -4.05
N ALA A 115 9.60 20.72 -4.96
CA ALA A 115 8.51 19.80 -4.65
C ALA A 115 8.93 18.75 -3.60
N VAL A 116 10.09 18.12 -3.79
CA VAL A 116 10.67 17.15 -2.84
C VAL A 116 10.92 17.79 -1.48
N THR A 117 11.48 19.00 -1.46
CA THR A 117 11.75 19.72 -0.21
C THR A 117 10.47 20.01 0.56
N LEU A 118 9.42 20.49 -0.12
CA LEU A 118 8.12 20.78 0.49
C LEU A 118 7.47 19.51 1.03
N ALA A 119 7.45 18.43 0.24
CA ALA A 119 6.91 17.14 0.68
C ALA A 119 7.67 16.59 1.90
N SER A 120 9.00 16.73 1.92
CA SER A 120 9.84 16.32 3.06
C SER A 120 9.54 17.15 4.32
N MET A 121 9.35 18.47 4.17
CA MET A 121 8.96 19.33 5.29
C MET A 121 7.58 18.94 5.84
N MET A 122 6.61 18.66 4.96
CA MET A 122 5.29 18.16 5.37
C MET A 122 5.41 16.86 6.17
N ALA A 123 6.25 15.93 5.71
CA ALA A 123 6.49 14.67 6.41
C ALA A 123 7.09 14.87 7.80
N VAL A 124 8.06 15.78 7.95
CA VAL A 124 8.66 16.13 9.25
C VAL A 124 7.61 16.73 10.20
N VAL A 125 6.82 17.69 9.71
CA VAL A 125 5.77 18.33 10.51
C VAL A 125 4.73 17.29 10.94
N ALA A 126 4.26 16.45 10.01
CA ALA A 126 3.31 15.37 10.32
C ALA A 126 3.89 14.39 11.36
N GLY A 127 5.16 14.01 11.22
CA GLY A 127 5.86 13.16 12.17
C GLY A 127 5.93 13.78 13.57
N LEU A 128 6.26 15.06 13.67
CA LEU A 128 6.27 15.80 14.95
C LEU A 128 4.88 15.83 15.59
N VAL A 129 3.84 16.10 14.81
CA VAL A 129 2.45 16.09 15.30
C VAL A 129 2.08 14.70 15.82
N CYS A 130 2.44 13.62 15.09
CA CYS A 130 2.19 12.25 15.53
C CYS A 130 2.94 11.91 16.84
N ILE A 131 4.19 12.35 16.98
CA ILE A 131 4.97 12.16 18.21
C ILE A 131 4.31 12.91 19.39
N LEU A 132 3.92 14.17 19.19
CA LEU A 132 3.22 14.96 20.21
C LEU A 132 1.90 14.30 20.60
N ALA A 133 1.11 13.84 19.62
CA ALA A 133 -0.14 13.13 19.89
C ALA A 133 0.10 11.84 20.69
N GLY A 134 1.18 11.11 20.38
CA GLY A 134 1.59 9.94 21.16
C GLY A 134 2.00 10.27 22.59
N LEU A 135 2.78 11.34 22.81
CA LEU A 135 3.17 11.82 24.14
C LEU A 135 1.98 12.29 24.96
N LEU A 136 1.04 12.98 24.35
CA LEU A 136 -0.21 13.42 24.97
C LEU A 136 -1.23 12.26 25.17
N ARG A 137 -0.86 11.04 24.77
CA ARG A 137 -1.71 9.85 24.86
C ARG A 137 -3.08 10.01 24.18
N LEU A 138 -3.13 10.74 23.08
CA LEU A 138 -4.37 10.98 22.32
C LEU A 138 -4.96 9.71 21.69
N GLY A 139 -4.31 8.56 21.83
CA GLY A 139 -4.82 7.26 21.38
C GLY A 139 -6.21 6.91 21.94
N PHE A 140 -6.62 7.49 23.08
CA PHE A 140 -7.96 7.30 23.62
C PHE A 140 -9.07 7.76 22.66
N ILE A 141 -8.77 8.71 21.75
CA ILE A 141 -9.73 9.19 20.76
C ILE A 141 -10.22 8.03 19.88
N THR A 142 -9.34 7.08 19.55
CA THR A 142 -9.69 5.89 18.76
C THR A 142 -10.57 4.91 19.55
N GLU A 143 -10.50 4.93 20.89
CA GLU A 143 -11.32 4.11 21.77
C GLU A 143 -12.73 4.69 21.95
N LEU A 144 -12.91 6.01 21.75
CA LEU A 144 -14.22 6.66 21.76
C LEU A 144 -15.10 6.24 20.58
N LEU A 145 -14.48 5.73 19.49
CA LEU A 145 -15.23 5.19 18.37
C LEU A 145 -15.87 3.85 18.75
N SER A 146 -17.18 3.83 18.80
CA SER A 146 -17.92 2.58 19.05
C SER A 146 -17.62 1.54 17.96
N LYS A 147 -17.74 0.26 18.30
CA LYS A 147 -17.51 -0.84 17.34
C LYS A 147 -18.32 -0.68 16.04
N PRO A 148 -19.63 -0.33 16.08
CA PRO A 148 -20.40 -0.11 14.83
C PRO A 148 -19.85 1.01 13.96
N ILE A 149 -19.43 2.14 14.56
CA ILE A 149 -18.85 3.27 13.82
C ILE A 149 -17.55 2.83 13.15
N ARG A 150 -16.70 2.07 13.85
CA ARG A 150 -15.46 1.55 13.30
C ARG A 150 -15.70 0.61 12.11
N TYR A 151 -16.67 -0.32 12.23
CA TYR A 151 -17.04 -1.20 11.11
C TYR A 151 -17.63 -0.42 9.94
N GLY A 152 -18.50 0.56 10.19
CA GLY A 152 -19.06 1.42 9.15
C GLY A 152 -17.97 2.18 8.38
N TYR A 153 -17.03 2.78 9.11
CA TYR A 153 -15.88 3.48 8.54
C TYR A 153 -15.00 2.55 7.69
N MET A 154 -14.63 1.37 8.20
CA MET A 154 -13.82 0.41 7.46
C MET A 154 -14.50 -0.09 6.21
N ASN A 155 -15.81 -0.37 6.26
CA ASN A 155 -16.58 -0.78 5.09
C ASN A 155 -16.71 0.37 4.08
N GLY A 156 -16.89 1.60 4.54
CA GLY A 156 -16.91 2.78 3.68
C GLY A 156 -15.60 2.97 2.93
N ILE A 157 -14.47 2.87 3.63
CA ILE A 157 -13.14 2.92 3.00
C ILE A 157 -12.97 1.78 1.98
N ALA A 158 -13.31 0.55 2.36
CA ALA A 158 -13.17 -0.59 1.46
C ALA A 158 -13.97 -0.39 0.16
N LEU A 159 -15.20 0.13 0.26
CA LEU A 159 -16.03 0.43 -0.89
C LEU A 159 -15.45 1.57 -1.75
N THR A 160 -14.97 2.63 -1.11
CA THR A 160 -14.32 3.76 -1.80
C THR A 160 -13.08 3.29 -2.58
N VAL A 161 -12.23 2.49 -1.94
CA VAL A 161 -11.04 1.92 -2.59
C VAL A 161 -11.45 1.01 -3.76
N LEU A 162 -12.45 0.15 -3.58
CA LEU A 162 -12.94 -0.70 -4.65
C LEU A 162 -13.39 0.12 -5.87
N ILE A 163 -14.20 1.15 -5.64
CA ILE A 163 -14.70 2.03 -6.71
C ILE A 163 -13.55 2.74 -7.42
N SER A 164 -12.57 3.26 -6.68
CA SER A 164 -11.42 3.96 -7.25
C SER A 164 -10.48 3.06 -8.09
N GLN A 165 -10.53 1.74 -7.91
CA GLN A 165 -9.73 0.79 -8.70
C GLN A 165 -10.45 0.34 -9.98
N LEU A 166 -11.79 0.50 -10.08
CA LEU A 166 -12.54 0.08 -11.27
C LEU A 166 -12.04 0.75 -12.56
N PRO A 167 -11.80 2.08 -12.61
CA PRO A 167 -11.31 2.71 -13.84
C PRO A 167 -9.97 2.15 -14.31
N LYS A 168 -9.08 1.82 -13.38
CA LYS A 168 -7.77 1.23 -13.69
C LYS A 168 -7.89 -0.13 -14.35
N LEU A 169 -8.90 -0.92 -13.96
CA LEU A 169 -9.19 -2.21 -14.58
C LEU A 169 -9.52 -2.05 -16.07
N PHE A 170 -10.20 -0.97 -16.44
CA PHE A 170 -10.52 -0.64 -17.84
C PHE A 170 -9.44 0.16 -18.56
N GLY A 171 -8.31 0.43 -17.91
CA GLY A 171 -7.22 1.24 -18.46
C GLY A 171 -7.54 2.75 -18.52
N ILE A 172 -8.63 3.18 -17.87
CA ILE A 172 -9.11 4.55 -17.86
C ILE A 172 -8.42 5.30 -16.69
N SER A 173 -7.93 6.52 -16.96
CA SER A 173 -7.48 7.45 -15.91
C SER A 173 -8.58 8.45 -15.65
N ILE A 174 -9.01 8.52 -14.40
CA ILE A 174 -9.93 9.56 -13.93
C ILE A 174 -9.31 10.26 -12.73
N ASP A 175 -9.59 11.56 -12.60
CA ASP A 175 -9.23 12.32 -11.40
C ASP A 175 -10.25 12.04 -10.32
N SER A 176 -9.85 11.21 -9.34
CA SER A 176 -10.75 10.81 -8.27
C SER A 176 -11.14 12.01 -7.42
N GLN A 177 -12.44 12.30 -7.40
CA GLN A 177 -13.05 13.36 -6.58
C GLN A 177 -14.11 12.82 -5.61
N GLY A 178 -14.12 11.50 -5.44
CA GLY A 178 -15.04 10.79 -4.56
C GLY A 178 -15.85 9.72 -5.28
N PRO A 179 -16.32 8.70 -4.54
CA PRO A 179 -16.85 7.46 -5.11
C PRO A 179 -18.04 7.66 -6.05
N GLY A 180 -18.93 8.63 -5.77
CA GLY A 180 -20.07 8.91 -6.64
C GLY A 180 -19.65 9.52 -7.98
N ARG A 181 -18.69 10.45 -7.96
CA ARG A 181 -18.20 11.10 -9.16
C ARG A 181 -17.31 10.18 -9.98
N ASP A 182 -16.52 9.36 -9.32
CA ASP A 182 -15.68 8.35 -9.96
C ASP A 182 -16.52 7.33 -10.74
N LEU A 183 -17.65 6.87 -10.18
CA LEU A 183 -18.59 5.99 -10.89
C LEU A 183 -19.25 6.69 -12.07
N TRP A 184 -19.61 7.97 -11.91
CA TRP A 184 -20.21 8.74 -13.01
C TRP A 184 -19.23 8.91 -14.17
N GLN A 185 -18.00 9.35 -13.88
CA GLN A 185 -16.95 9.52 -14.89
C GLN A 185 -16.58 8.21 -15.56
N LEU A 186 -16.53 7.10 -14.79
CA LEU A 186 -16.33 5.78 -15.35
C LEU A 186 -17.45 5.40 -16.32
N GLY A 187 -18.70 5.63 -15.94
CA GLY A 187 -19.86 5.36 -16.81
C GLY A 187 -19.79 6.17 -18.11
N GLU A 188 -19.51 7.44 -18.03
CA GLU A 188 -19.35 8.33 -19.19
C GLU A 188 -18.21 7.86 -20.10
N ALA A 189 -17.03 7.54 -19.53
CA ALA A 189 -15.88 7.05 -20.28
C ALA A 189 -16.16 5.68 -20.96
N LEU A 190 -16.91 4.79 -20.30
CA LEU A 190 -17.31 3.51 -20.89
C LEU A 190 -18.28 3.70 -22.06
N LEU A 191 -19.26 4.61 -21.94
CA LEU A 191 -20.20 4.96 -23.01
C LEU A 191 -19.50 5.63 -24.20
N ALA A 192 -18.46 6.42 -23.92
CA ALA A 192 -17.61 7.03 -24.94
C ALA A 192 -16.63 6.04 -25.61
N GLY A 193 -16.61 4.78 -25.20
CA GLY A 193 -15.72 3.75 -25.77
C GLY A 193 -14.25 3.91 -25.37
N ALA A 194 -13.95 4.63 -24.28
CA ALA A 194 -12.59 4.85 -23.80
C ALA A 194 -11.94 3.64 -23.12
N ALA A 195 -12.69 2.54 -22.96
CA ALA A 195 -12.18 1.33 -22.32
C ALA A 195 -11.17 0.61 -23.20
N ASN A 196 -10.02 0.26 -22.63
CA ASN A 196 -9.03 -0.57 -23.28
C ASN A 196 -9.31 -2.05 -23.00
N SER A 197 -9.71 -2.79 -24.05
CA SER A 197 -10.05 -4.22 -23.94
C SER A 197 -8.87 -5.08 -23.46
N TYR A 198 -7.64 -4.73 -23.84
CA TYR A 198 -6.43 -5.44 -23.40
C TYR A 198 -6.16 -5.23 -21.92
N SER A 199 -6.33 -4.00 -21.42
CA SER A 199 -6.20 -3.70 -19.98
C SER A 199 -7.23 -4.47 -19.17
N PHE A 200 -8.49 -4.52 -19.65
CA PHE A 200 -9.54 -5.29 -19.00
C PHE A 200 -9.26 -6.80 -19.03
N ALA A 201 -8.75 -7.33 -20.16
CA ALA A 201 -8.41 -8.75 -20.28
C ALA A 201 -7.26 -9.13 -19.32
N VAL A 202 -6.20 -8.32 -19.26
CA VAL A 202 -5.07 -8.56 -18.34
C VAL A 202 -5.52 -8.45 -16.88
N GLY A 203 -6.25 -7.39 -16.52
CA GLY A 203 -6.74 -7.19 -15.16
C GLY A 203 -7.75 -8.27 -14.73
N GLY A 204 -8.66 -8.63 -15.61
CA GLY A 204 -9.62 -9.71 -15.39
C GLY A 204 -8.96 -11.08 -15.26
N ALA A 205 -7.97 -11.38 -16.11
CA ALA A 205 -7.19 -12.62 -16.04
C ALA A 205 -6.40 -12.70 -14.72
N CYS A 206 -5.77 -11.60 -14.29
CA CYS A 206 -5.09 -11.53 -12.99
C CYS A 206 -6.03 -11.78 -11.83
N LEU A 207 -7.21 -11.13 -11.84
CA LEU A 207 -8.21 -11.31 -10.80
C LEU A 207 -8.71 -12.76 -10.76
N ALA A 208 -9.04 -13.34 -11.92
CA ALA A 208 -9.46 -14.75 -12.03
C ALA A 208 -8.36 -15.69 -11.52
N LEU A 209 -7.10 -15.45 -11.91
CA LEU A 209 -5.96 -16.24 -11.48
C LEU A 209 -5.78 -16.19 -9.95
N ILE A 210 -5.86 -15.00 -9.36
CA ILE A 210 -5.77 -14.83 -7.90
C ILE A 210 -6.90 -15.62 -7.20
N LEU A 211 -8.13 -15.50 -7.68
CA LEU A 211 -9.29 -16.19 -7.09
C LEU A 211 -9.17 -17.71 -7.22
N LEU A 212 -8.71 -18.22 -8.36
CA LEU A 212 -8.46 -19.63 -8.58
C LEU A 212 -7.34 -20.18 -7.69
N LEU A 213 -6.22 -19.47 -7.65
CA LEU A 213 -5.05 -19.88 -6.86
C LEU A 213 -5.25 -19.71 -5.35
N LYS A 214 -6.19 -18.87 -4.91
CA LYS A 214 -6.55 -18.70 -3.49
C LYS A 214 -6.97 -20.01 -2.82
N ARG A 215 -7.42 -21.00 -3.60
CA ARG A 215 -7.71 -22.35 -3.12
C ARG A 215 -6.46 -23.06 -2.59
N PHE A 216 -5.29 -22.72 -3.11
CA PHE A 216 -4.00 -23.30 -2.72
C PHE A 216 -3.31 -22.39 -1.71
N LYS A 217 -3.55 -22.61 -0.41
CA LYS A 217 -3.08 -21.77 0.71
C LYS A 217 -1.54 -21.59 0.80
N GLN A 218 -0.78 -22.42 0.11
CA GLN A 218 0.69 -22.42 0.17
C GLN A 218 1.34 -21.58 -0.94
N LEU A 219 0.56 -21.15 -1.94
CA LEU A 219 1.08 -20.39 -3.08
C LEU A 219 0.98 -18.88 -2.85
N PRO A 220 2.04 -18.11 -3.16
CA PRO A 220 2.00 -16.66 -3.13
C PRO A 220 1.24 -16.14 -4.37
N THR A 221 -0.09 -16.23 -4.33
CA THR A 221 -0.99 -16.01 -5.47
C THR A 221 -0.82 -14.65 -6.13
N ILE A 222 -0.60 -13.60 -5.32
CA ILE A 222 -0.41 -12.23 -5.81
C ILE A 222 0.91 -12.12 -6.58
N LEU A 223 2.00 -12.68 -6.02
CA LEU A 223 3.31 -12.67 -6.69
C LEU A 223 3.25 -13.39 -8.03
N ILE A 224 2.60 -14.56 -8.07
CA ILE A 224 2.42 -15.34 -9.30
C ILE A 224 1.63 -14.54 -10.34
N ALA A 225 0.53 -13.90 -9.92
CA ALA A 225 -0.30 -13.09 -10.81
C ALA A 225 0.50 -11.90 -11.39
N VAL A 226 1.27 -11.18 -10.56
CA VAL A 226 2.09 -10.05 -11.02
C VAL A 226 3.18 -10.51 -11.97
N VAL A 227 3.90 -11.59 -11.66
CA VAL A 227 4.95 -12.11 -12.55
C VAL A 227 4.38 -12.54 -13.88
N LEU A 228 3.27 -13.30 -13.87
CA LEU A 228 2.63 -13.74 -15.12
C LEU A 228 2.07 -12.58 -15.94
N ALA A 229 1.47 -11.58 -15.28
CA ALA A 229 0.99 -10.37 -15.96
C ALA A 229 2.15 -9.59 -16.59
N THR A 230 3.25 -9.41 -15.88
CA THR A 230 4.44 -8.72 -16.40
C THR A 230 5.03 -9.46 -17.61
N LEU A 231 5.15 -10.78 -17.51
CA LEU A 231 5.61 -11.61 -18.63
C LEU A 231 4.66 -11.53 -19.83
N ALA A 232 3.33 -11.60 -19.60
CA ALA A 232 2.36 -11.49 -20.67
C ALA A 232 2.42 -10.13 -21.36
N VAL A 233 2.49 -9.04 -20.59
CA VAL A 233 2.59 -7.67 -21.14
C VAL A 233 3.87 -7.52 -21.96
N GLY A 234 5.00 -8.05 -21.49
CA GLY A 234 6.29 -7.99 -22.22
C GLY A 234 6.32 -8.88 -23.46
N LEU A 235 5.86 -10.13 -23.38
CA LEU A 235 5.90 -11.09 -24.50
C LEU A 235 4.94 -10.74 -25.64
N PHE A 236 3.76 -10.20 -25.31
CA PHE A 236 2.75 -9.82 -26.30
C PHE A 236 2.79 -8.33 -26.67
N ASP A 237 3.80 -7.59 -26.20
CA ASP A 237 3.93 -6.16 -26.42
C ASP A 237 2.61 -5.37 -26.19
N LEU A 238 1.93 -5.69 -25.10
CA LEU A 238 0.64 -5.09 -24.78
C LEU A 238 0.76 -3.59 -24.44
N ALA A 239 1.97 -3.12 -24.17
CA ALA A 239 2.22 -1.70 -24.00
C ALA A 239 1.90 -0.91 -25.28
N SER A 240 2.25 -1.44 -26.44
CA SER A 240 1.89 -0.86 -27.75
C SER A 240 0.38 -0.87 -28.02
N GLN A 241 -0.36 -1.77 -27.35
CA GLN A 241 -1.83 -1.88 -27.41
C GLN A 241 -2.54 -0.97 -26.40
N GLY A 242 -1.81 -0.06 -25.74
CA GLY A 242 -2.35 0.91 -24.80
C GLY A 242 -2.51 0.43 -23.36
N VAL A 243 -1.94 -0.73 -23.00
CA VAL A 243 -1.86 -1.14 -21.60
C VAL A 243 -0.82 -0.25 -20.91
N LYS A 244 -1.23 0.45 -19.85
CA LYS A 244 -0.32 1.30 -19.08
C LYS A 244 0.69 0.47 -18.32
N ILE A 245 1.96 0.80 -18.52
CA ILE A 245 3.09 0.24 -17.79
C ILE A 245 3.75 1.33 -16.95
N LEU A 246 4.50 0.93 -15.94
CA LEU A 246 5.25 1.86 -15.07
C LEU A 246 6.37 2.63 -15.81
N GLY A 247 6.75 2.19 -17.01
CA GLY A 247 7.87 2.77 -17.74
C GLY A 247 9.23 2.36 -17.15
N GLU A 248 10.26 3.17 -17.45
CA GLU A 248 11.59 2.95 -16.90
C GLU A 248 11.61 3.20 -15.40
N LEU A 249 12.28 2.29 -14.67
CA LEU A 249 12.46 2.48 -13.23
C LEU A 249 13.32 3.72 -12.98
N PRO A 250 12.96 4.55 -11.99
CA PRO A 250 13.76 5.72 -11.67
C PRO A 250 15.18 5.30 -11.27
N GLN A 251 16.15 5.86 -11.97
CA GLN A 251 17.56 5.65 -11.65
C GLN A 251 17.93 6.61 -10.51
N GLY A 252 18.47 6.05 -9.42
CA GLY A 252 18.92 6.81 -8.25
C GLY A 252 20.26 7.52 -8.48
#